data_33bcc8acf7d0f0d66254428eddff3c2e
#
_entry.id   33bcc8acf7d0f0d66254428eddff3c2e
#
_cell.length_a   1.000
_cell.length_b   1.000
_cell.length_c   1.000
_cell.angle_alpha   90.00
_cell.angle_beta   90.00
_cell.angle_gamma   90.00
#
_symmetry.space_group_name_H-M   'P 1'
#
loop_
_entity.id
_entity.type
_entity.pdbx_description
1 polymer ?
#
loop_
_entity_poly.entity_id
_entity_poly.type
_entity_poly.pdbx_seq_one_letter_code
_entity_poly.pdbx_strand_id
1 'polypeptide(L)'
;MREVTALAIQIIHISLLVFVFLTPFFGDEYMLSLHLVIIPFIMLHWLTNQTVCALTELEKIVRGGCVETETFFGQVMAPIYKDESFIGRVISPMYKFKDENEEKRVVWIGLTLLWLITFVRLQSTGFRQLRQDFARMRSFF
;
A
#
# COMPACT_ATOMS: atom_id res chain seq x y z
N MET A 1 13.49 24.31 -1.86
CA MET A 1 12.11 23.92 -2.27
C MET A 1 12.04 22.45 -2.69
N ARG A 2 12.91 21.94 -3.58
CA ARG A 2 12.88 20.55 -4.06
C ARG A 2 12.93 19.50 -2.94
N GLU A 3 13.80 19.68 -1.94
CA GLU A 3 13.95 18.76 -0.81
C GLU A 3 12.66 18.68 0.05
N VAL A 4 12.03 19.83 0.29
CA VAL A 4 10.78 19.88 1.07
C VAL A 4 9.65 19.16 0.32
N THR A 5 9.57 19.33 -1.00
CA THR A 5 8.59 18.63 -1.83
C THR A 5 8.84 17.14 -1.85
N ALA A 6 10.09 16.70 -1.99
CA ALA A 6 10.45 15.29 -1.94
C ALA A 6 10.11 14.66 -0.58
N LEU A 7 10.41 15.35 0.51
CA LEU A 7 10.05 14.90 1.87
C LEU A 7 8.53 14.78 2.04
N ALA A 8 7.75 15.75 1.54
CA ALA A 8 6.30 15.68 1.59
C ALA A 8 5.76 14.47 0.83
N ILE A 9 6.30 14.15 -0.36
CA ILE A 9 5.92 12.96 -1.13
C ILE A 9 6.25 11.69 -0.35
N GLN A 10 7.40 11.61 0.30
CA GLN A 10 7.78 10.47 1.14
C GLN A 10 6.83 10.28 2.32
N ILE A 11 6.47 11.36 3.02
CA ILE A 11 5.51 11.30 4.13
C ILE A 11 4.16 10.78 3.65
N ILE A 12 3.65 11.26 2.52
CA ILE A 12 2.39 10.79 1.92
C ILE A 12 2.51 9.28 1.60
N HIS A 13 3.61 8.86 1.02
CA HIS A 13 3.83 7.46 0.65
C HIS A 13 3.89 6.55 1.88
N ILE A 14 4.64 6.94 2.93
CA ILE A 14 4.68 6.20 4.19
C ILE A 14 3.29 6.14 4.84
N SER A 15 2.55 7.26 4.85
CA SER A 15 1.19 7.31 5.38
C SER A 15 0.24 6.36 4.63
N LEU A 16 0.38 6.28 3.31
CA LEU A 16 -0.37 5.34 2.48
C LEU A 16 -0.03 3.88 2.83
N LEU A 17 1.26 3.55 3.00
CA LEU A 17 1.67 2.21 3.42
C LEU A 17 1.12 1.85 4.80
N VAL A 18 1.25 2.75 5.76
CA VAL A 18 0.68 2.58 7.12
C VAL A 18 -0.83 2.32 7.02
N PHE A 19 -1.55 3.12 6.24
CA PHE A 19 -2.97 2.92 5.99
C PHE A 19 -3.26 1.54 5.39
N VAL A 20 -2.56 1.14 4.34
CA VAL A 20 -2.75 -0.16 3.65
C VAL A 20 -2.52 -1.34 4.59
N PHE A 21 -1.48 -1.29 5.43
CA PHE A 21 -1.13 -2.43 6.28
C PHE A 21 -1.90 -2.46 7.60
N LEU A 22 -2.20 -1.32 8.22
CA LEU A 22 -2.82 -1.29 9.55
C LEU A 22 -4.35 -1.25 9.50
N THR A 23 -4.95 -0.64 8.51
CA THR A 23 -6.42 -0.51 8.42
C THR A 23 -7.17 -1.85 8.48
N PRO A 24 -6.72 -2.94 7.81
CA PRO A 24 -7.40 -4.23 7.89
C PRO A 24 -7.55 -4.76 9.31
N PHE A 25 -6.66 -4.37 10.23
CA PHE A 25 -6.62 -4.88 11.60
C PHE A 25 -7.23 -3.92 12.62
N PHE A 26 -6.98 -2.62 12.48
CA PHE A 26 -7.31 -1.60 13.47
C PHE A 26 -8.32 -0.57 13.00
N GLY A 27 -8.63 -0.53 11.69
CA GLY A 27 -9.54 0.44 11.11
C GLY A 27 -10.98 0.28 11.61
N ASP A 28 -11.67 1.41 11.75
CA ASP A 28 -13.11 1.47 11.94
C ASP A 28 -13.86 1.18 10.62
N GLU A 29 -15.21 1.17 10.66
CA GLU A 29 -16.01 0.85 9.48
C GLU A 29 -15.79 1.82 8.31
N TYR A 30 -15.56 3.09 8.59
CA TYR A 30 -15.26 4.10 7.57
C TYR A 30 -13.89 3.83 6.91
N MET A 31 -12.85 3.62 7.71
CA MET A 31 -11.51 3.30 7.23
C MET A 31 -11.48 1.99 6.45
N LEU A 32 -12.23 0.97 6.90
CA LEU A 32 -12.37 -0.30 6.19
C LEU A 32 -13.05 -0.10 4.83
N SER A 33 -14.10 0.72 4.76
CA SER A 33 -14.79 1.03 3.50
C SER A 33 -13.88 1.76 2.52
N LEU A 34 -13.10 2.72 3.01
CA LEU A 34 -12.11 3.45 2.22
C LEU A 34 -11.01 2.50 1.71
N HIS A 35 -10.48 1.64 2.57
CA HIS A 35 -9.48 0.64 2.23
C HIS A 35 -10.00 -0.35 1.17
N LEU A 36 -11.25 -0.80 1.29
CA LEU A 36 -11.89 -1.70 0.34
C LEU A 36 -11.90 -1.13 -1.09
N VAL A 37 -12.03 0.19 -1.22
CA VAL A 37 -12.05 0.88 -2.51
C VAL A 37 -10.62 1.20 -2.98
N ILE A 38 -9.75 1.69 -2.10
CA ILE A 38 -8.41 2.15 -2.46
C ILE A 38 -7.52 0.99 -2.94
N ILE A 39 -7.58 -0.18 -2.31
CA ILE A 39 -6.70 -1.30 -2.69
C ILE A 39 -6.89 -1.73 -4.16
N PRO A 40 -8.11 -1.97 -4.68
CA PRO A 40 -8.28 -2.27 -6.10
C PRO A 40 -7.76 -1.15 -7.02
N PHE A 41 -7.87 0.13 -6.63
CA PHE A 41 -7.30 1.24 -7.41
C PHE A 41 -5.76 1.20 -7.42
N ILE A 42 -5.11 0.90 -6.30
CA ILE A 42 -3.65 0.71 -6.24
C ILE A 42 -3.25 -0.47 -7.15
N MET A 43 -3.97 -1.58 -7.06
CA MET A 43 -3.69 -2.76 -7.88
C MET A 43 -3.88 -2.45 -9.37
N LEU A 44 -4.95 -1.77 -9.75
CA LEU A 44 -5.20 -1.35 -11.14
C LEU A 44 -4.12 -0.39 -11.63
N HIS A 45 -3.74 0.59 -10.81
CA HIS A 45 -2.66 1.51 -11.12
C HIS A 45 -1.33 0.78 -11.38
N TRP A 46 -0.98 -0.21 -10.56
CA TRP A 46 0.22 -1.01 -10.76
C TRP A 46 0.15 -1.90 -12.01
N LEU A 47 -1.03 -2.42 -12.31
CA LEU A 47 -1.25 -3.22 -13.52
C LEU A 47 -1.02 -2.39 -14.78
N THR A 48 -1.44 -1.13 -14.78
CA THR A 48 -1.32 -0.22 -15.94
C THR A 48 0.05 0.47 -16.01
N ASN A 49 0.76 0.60 -14.89
CA ASN A 49 2.02 1.33 -14.78
C ASN A 49 3.23 0.42 -14.51
N GLN A 50 3.26 -0.78 -15.07
CA GLN A 50 4.38 -1.73 -15.00
C GLN A 50 4.87 -1.99 -13.55
N THR A 51 3.95 -1.99 -12.59
CA THR A 51 4.23 -2.15 -11.15
C THR A 51 5.02 -1.02 -10.47
N VAL A 52 5.19 0.11 -11.16
CA VAL A 52 5.83 1.30 -10.57
C VAL A 52 4.79 2.18 -9.88
N CYS A 53 5.08 2.63 -8.66
CA CYS A 53 4.21 3.55 -7.95
C CYS A 53 4.36 4.98 -8.49
N ALA A 54 3.24 5.66 -8.81
CA ALA A 54 3.27 7.04 -9.29
C ALA A 54 3.96 8.01 -8.32
N LEU A 55 3.83 7.78 -7.01
CA LEU A 55 4.51 8.59 -5.99
C LEU A 55 6.03 8.41 -6.06
N THR A 56 6.51 7.20 -6.36
CA THR A 56 7.94 6.94 -6.57
C THR A 56 8.47 7.69 -7.80
N GLU A 57 7.73 7.65 -8.92
CA GLU A 57 8.11 8.39 -10.11
C GLU A 57 8.08 9.90 -9.90
N LEU A 58 7.07 10.40 -9.19
CA LEU A 58 6.97 11.82 -8.84
C LEU A 58 8.15 12.26 -7.96
N GLU A 59 8.54 11.44 -6.97
CA GLU A 59 9.72 11.72 -6.14
C GLU A 59 11.00 11.78 -6.97
N LYS A 60 11.22 10.85 -7.91
CA LYS A 60 12.36 10.85 -8.83
C LYS A 60 12.41 12.15 -9.66
N ILE A 61 11.28 12.55 -10.24
CA ILE A 61 11.18 13.79 -11.02
C ILE A 61 11.57 15.00 -10.17
N VAL A 62 11.04 15.10 -8.96
CA VAL A 62 11.33 16.21 -8.05
C VAL A 62 12.80 16.25 -7.63
N ARG A 63 13.44 15.09 -7.44
CA ARG A 63 14.86 14.99 -7.10
C ARG A 63 15.79 15.26 -8.27
N GLY A 64 15.31 15.33 -9.50
CA GLY A 64 16.11 15.65 -10.70
C GLY A 64 16.47 14.47 -11.57
N GLY A 65 15.78 13.34 -11.44
CA GLY A 65 15.80 12.24 -12.43
C GLY A 65 17.02 11.31 -12.42
N CYS A 66 18.07 11.61 -11.64
CA CYS A 66 19.34 10.87 -11.71
C CYS A 66 19.55 9.83 -10.60
N VAL A 67 18.50 9.42 -9.92
CA VAL A 67 18.64 8.39 -8.87
C VAL A 67 18.23 7.06 -9.49
N GLU A 68 19.19 6.18 -9.74
CA GLU A 68 18.96 4.73 -9.88
C GLU A 68 18.40 4.23 -8.54
N THR A 69 17.13 4.50 -8.31
CA THR A 69 16.49 4.10 -7.06
C THR A 69 15.78 2.80 -7.27
N GLU A 70 16.21 1.79 -6.51
CA GLU A 70 15.33 0.74 -6.05
C GLU A 70 13.95 1.36 -5.82
N THR A 71 12.88 0.66 -6.19
CA THR A 71 11.52 1.15 -5.97
C THR A 71 11.40 1.63 -4.52
N PHE A 72 10.63 2.68 -4.25
CA PHE A 72 10.42 3.16 -2.86
C PHE A 72 10.00 2.00 -1.93
N PHE A 73 9.22 1.07 -2.44
CA PHE A 73 8.87 -0.15 -1.73
C PHE A 73 10.13 -0.97 -1.38
N GLY A 74 11.05 -1.15 -2.32
CA GLY A 74 12.35 -1.78 -2.07
C GLY A 74 13.16 -1.03 -1.00
N GLN A 75 13.18 0.30 -1.02
CA GLN A 75 13.89 1.10 -0.02
C GLN A 75 13.28 1.00 1.37
N VAL A 76 11.95 1.02 1.49
CA VAL A 76 11.24 0.90 2.77
C VAL A 76 11.29 -0.52 3.31
N MET A 77 11.20 -1.51 2.42
CA MET A 77 11.21 -2.92 2.81
C MET A 77 12.63 -3.50 2.92
N ALA A 78 13.61 -2.91 2.22
CA ALA A 78 15.01 -3.36 2.30
C ALA A 78 15.54 -3.45 3.75
N PRO A 79 15.28 -2.49 4.67
CA PRO A 79 15.68 -2.63 6.06
C PRO A 79 14.99 -3.80 6.78
N ILE A 80 13.84 -4.25 6.28
CA ILE A 80 13.06 -5.34 6.88
C ILE A 80 13.59 -6.70 6.45
N TYR A 81 13.97 -6.87 5.17
CA TYR A 81 14.40 -8.16 4.64
C TYR A 81 15.89 -8.28 4.28
N LYS A 82 16.68 -7.20 4.34
CA LYS A 82 18.14 -7.31 4.24
C LYS A 82 18.69 -8.10 5.44
N ASP A 83 19.66 -8.95 5.16
CA ASP A 83 20.27 -9.88 6.15
C ASP A 83 20.81 -9.18 7.41
N GLU A 84 21.05 -7.87 7.36
CA GLU A 84 21.53 -7.05 8.47
C GLU A 84 20.41 -6.61 9.43
N SER A 85 19.14 -6.68 9.03
CA SER A 85 18.02 -6.31 9.89
C SER A 85 17.63 -7.45 10.85
N PHE A 86 17.06 -7.10 12.02
CA PHE A 86 16.56 -8.11 12.98
C PHE A 86 15.50 -9.02 12.33
N ILE A 87 14.60 -8.44 11.57
CA ILE A 87 13.52 -9.18 10.87
C ILE A 87 14.12 -9.97 9.70
N GLY A 88 15.07 -9.41 8.95
CA GLY A 88 15.80 -10.10 7.90
C GLY A 88 16.51 -11.34 8.41
N ARG A 89 17.15 -11.28 9.58
CA ARG A 89 17.80 -12.47 10.20
C ARG A 89 16.81 -13.56 10.58
N VAL A 90 15.58 -13.22 10.91
CA VAL A 90 14.54 -14.21 11.24
C VAL A 90 13.90 -14.80 9.98
N ILE A 91 13.72 -14.00 8.92
CA ILE A 91 13.03 -14.42 7.69
C ILE A 91 14.01 -15.04 6.69
N SER A 92 15.23 -14.54 6.60
CA SER A 92 16.24 -14.99 5.62
C SER A 92 16.53 -16.50 5.65
N PRO A 93 16.56 -17.20 6.80
CA PRO A 93 16.70 -18.65 6.81
C PRO A 93 15.44 -19.38 6.34
N MET A 94 14.27 -18.72 6.36
CA MET A 94 13.00 -19.34 5.95
C MET A 94 12.70 -19.10 4.47
N TYR A 95 13.08 -17.92 3.93
CA TYR A 95 12.78 -17.58 2.55
C TYR A 95 13.72 -16.51 1.99
N LYS A 96 14.35 -16.80 0.84
CA LYS A 96 15.08 -15.83 0.02
C LYS A 96 14.36 -15.64 -1.31
N PHE A 97 13.99 -14.40 -1.64
CA PHE A 97 13.45 -14.10 -2.95
C PHE A 97 14.49 -14.42 -4.02
N LYS A 98 14.11 -15.25 -4.98
CA LYS A 98 15.01 -15.68 -6.07
C LYS A 98 15.05 -14.67 -7.22
N ASP A 99 13.97 -13.91 -7.37
CA ASP A 99 13.66 -13.14 -8.56
C ASP A 99 12.80 -11.93 -8.23
N GLU A 100 12.97 -10.82 -8.95
CA GLU A 100 12.09 -9.63 -8.87
C GLU A 100 10.61 -9.96 -9.16
N ASN A 101 10.37 -10.94 -10.01
CA ASN A 101 9.01 -11.42 -10.31
C ASN A 101 8.35 -12.14 -9.12
N GLU A 102 9.16 -12.78 -8.28
CA GLU A 102 8.68 -13.45 -7.07
C GLU A 102 8.30 -12.43 -6.00
N GLU A 103 9.11 -11.39 -5.83
CA GLU A 103 8.81 -10.25 -4.96
C GLU A 103 7.48 -9.59 -5.36
N LYS A 104 7.30 -9.30 -6.64
CA LYS A 104 6.05 -8.74 -7.18
C LYS A 104 4.85 -9.63 -6.86
N ARG A 105 4.96 -10.95 -7.05
CA ARG A 105 3.86 -11.90 -6.73
C ARG A 105 3.51 -11.88 -5.25
N VAL A 106 4.49 -11.86 -4.36
CA VAL A 106 4.26 -11.82 -2.91
C VAL A 106 3.52 -10.54 -2.51
N VAL A 107 3.89 -9.40 -3.09
CA VAL A 107 3.18 -8.13 -2.87
C VAL A 107 1.73 -8.21 -3.34
N TRP A 108 1.48 -8.75 -4.54
CA TRP A 108 0.13 -8.93 -5.07
C TRP A 108 -0.73 -9.85 -4.18
N ILE A 109 -0.17 -10.97 -3.75
CA ILE A 109 -0.84 -11.90 -2.84
C ILE A 109 -1.13 -11.20 -1.50
N GLY A 110 -0.13 -10.49 -0.96
CA GLY A 110 -0.27 -9.75 0.30
C GLY A 110 -1.40 -8.71 0.25
N LEU A 111 -1.43 -7.87 -0.79
CA LEU A 111 -2.51 -6.89 -0.98
C LEU A 111 -3.89 -7.54 -1.13
N THR A 112 -3.95 -8.64 -1.89
CA THR A 112 -5.21 -9.39 -2.05
C THR A 112 -5.69 -9.94 -0.72
N LEU A 113 -4.80 -10.50 0.12
CA LEU A 113 -5.13 -10.99 1.44
C LEU A 113 -5.61 -9.88 2.37
N LEU A 114 -4.92 -8.74 2.39
CA LEU A 114 -5.33 -7.56 3.18
C LEU A 114 -6.71 -7.07 2.75
N TRP A 115 -6.96 -7.03 1.45
CA TRP A 115 -8.27 -6.66 0.92
C TRP A 115 -9.36 -7.64 1.33
N LEU A 116 -9.10 -8.95 1.28
CA LEU A 116 -10.03 -9.98 1.74
C LEU A 116 -10.33 -9.87 3.24
N ILE A 117 -9.31 -9.63 4.07
CA ILE A 117 -9.50 -9.41 5.52
C ILE A 117 -10.42 -8.21 5.74
N THR A 118 -10.18 -7.11 5.04
CA THR A 118 -11.04 -5.91 5.10
C THR A 118 -12.47 -6.23 4.71
N PHE A 119 -12.66 -6.95 3.60
CA PHE A 119 -13.98 -7.35 3.11
C PHE A 119 -14.73 -8.19 4.14
N VAL A 120 -14.10 -9.22 4.71
CA VAL A 120 -14.70 -10.10 5.74
C VAL A 120 -15.06 -9.30 6.99
N ARG A 121 -14.19 -8.42 7.46
CA ARG A 121 -14.48 -7.55 8.62
C ARG A 121 -15.63 -6.61 8.33
N LEU A 122 -15.67 -5.99 7.17
CA LEU A 122 -16.74 -5.07 6.78
C LEU A 122 -18.07 -5.82 6.61
N GLN A 123 -18.05 -7.04 6.08
CA GLN A 123 -19.21 -7.90 6.00
C GLN A 123 -19.76 -8.27 7.39
N SER A 124 -18.88 -8.51 8.37
CA SER A 124 -19.29 -8.81 9.75
C SER A 124 -19.99 -7.63 10.43
N THR A 125 -19.67 -6.39 10.06
CA THR A 125 -20.36 -5.18 10.53
C THR A 125 -21.68 -4.92 9.80
N GLY A 126 -21.97 -5.67 8.75
CA GLY A 126 -23.18 -5.55 7.94
C GLY A 126 -23.23 -4.31 7.06
N PHE A 127 -22.10 -3.69 6.75
CA PHE A 127 -21.99 -2.47 5.93
C PHE A 127 -22.91 -1.32 6.42
N ARG A 128 -23.05 -1.15 7.72
CA ARG A 128 -24.00 -0.20 8.31
C ARG A 128 -23.75 1.23 7.86
N GLN A 129 -22.49 1.66 7.92
CA GLN A 129 -22.10 3.02 7.53
C GLN A 129 -22.37 3.26 6.04
N LEU A 130 -21.94 2.33 5.20
CA LEU A 130 -22.15 2.42 3.75
C LEU A 130 -23.63 2.52 3.38
N ARG A 131 -24.48 1.72 4.03
CA ARG A 131 -25.95 1.79 3.85
C ARG A 131 -26.52 3.14 4.28
N GLN A 132 -26.03 3.72 5.37
CA GLN A 132 -26.47 5.02 5.85
C GLN A 132 -26.09 6.12 4.88
N ASP A 133 -24.85 6.08 4.35
CA ASP A 133 -24.36 7.07 3.38
C ASP A 133 -25.11 6.99 2.05
N PHE A 134 -25.39 5.79 1.56
CA PHE A 134 -26.26 5.61 0.39
C PHE A 134 -27.70 6.10 0.64
N ALA A 135 -28.26 5.85 1.81
CA ALA A 135 -29.60 6.35 2.16
C ALA A 135 -29.63 7.88 2.20
N ARG A 136 -28.56 8.53 2.75
CA ARG A 136 -28.43 9.98 2.73
C ARG A 136 -28.30 10.54 1.31
N MET A 137 -27.43 9.96 0.48
CA MET A 137 -27.31 10.40 -0.92
C MET A 137 -28.64 10.30 -1.67
N ARG A 138 -29.39 9.22 -1.46
CA ARG A 138 -30.72 9.05 -2.08
C ARG A 138 -31.75 10.07 -1.63
N SER A 139 -31.60 10.67 -0.45
CA SER A 139 -32.50 11.72 0.05
C SER A 139 -32.22 13.11 -0.54
N PHE A 140 -31.11 13.29 -1.29
CA PHE A 140 -30.78 14.53 -2.00
C PHE A 140 -31.30 14.56 -3.45
N PHE A 141 -31.77 13.41 -3.96
CA PHE A 141 -32.40 13.27 -5.28
C PHE A 141 -33.88 12.92 -5.14
#